data_947a2bfe91306bb3184b62cd1e83d5a6
#
_entry.id   947a2bfe91306bb3184b62cd1e83d5a6
#
_cell.length_a   1.000
_cell.length_b   1.000
_cell.length_c   1.000
_cell.angle_alpha   90.00
_cell.angle_beta   90.00
_cell.angle_gamma   90.00
#
_symmetry.space_group_name_H-M   'P 1'
#
loop_
_entity.id
_entity.type
_entity.pdbx_description
1 polymer ?
#
loop_
_entity_poly.entity_id
_entity_poly.type
_entity_poly.pdbx_seq_one_letter_code
_entity_poly.pdbx_strand_id
1 'polypeptide(L)'
;MKRLLLATAILLTVISCGPKGQRKAEQPVNPAEYQSVNQDNMQRVRDFLHKTGYYFLATVDGDQPEVRPFGTAEIIEGKLYIQTGHVKNVAKQIAANPKVAICAFDKEGGEWLRIKATLVEDPRVEVKKAMLDANPGLRSMYDENDGNTAVYFLKDAKATISSFTHDTIEINF
;
A
#
# COMPACT_ATOMS: atom_id res chain seq x y z
N MET A 1 85.95 -10.30 23.65
CA MET A 1 84.79 -9.42 23.91
C MET A 1 83.81 -9.54 22.75
N LYS A 2 82.81 -10.44 22.91
CA LYS A 2 81.79 -10.63 21.89
C LYS A 2 80.48 -10.04 22.41
N ARG A 3 79.96 -9.02 21.71
CA ARG A 3 78.64 -8.41 22.00
C ARG A 3 77.53 -9.28 21.43
N LEU A 4 76.64 -9.71 22.30
CA LEU A 4 75.42 -10.48 21.97
C LEU A 4 74.32 -9.46 21.69
N LEU A 5 73.81 -9.43 20.45
CA LEU A 5 72.68 -8.63 20.07
C LEU A 5 71.41 -9.47 20.22
N LEU A 6 70.54 -9.09 21.15
CA LEU A 6 69.22 -9.65 21.34
C LEU A 6 68.29 -9.01 20.30
N ALA A 7 67.77 -9.81 19.38
CA ALA A 7 66.70 -9.38 18.45
C ALA A 7 65.35 -9.70 19.09
N THR A 8 64.63 -8.64 19.46
CA THR A 8 63.23 -8.73 19.92
C THR A 8 62.31 -8.81 18.68
N ALA A 9 61.71 -9.97 18.47
CA ALA A 9 60.66 -10.17 17.47
C ALA A 9 59.34 -9.56 17.96
N ILE A 10 58.88 -8.51 17.31
CA ILE A 10 57.54 -7.96 17.53
C ILE A 10 56.55 -8.76 16.70
N LEU A 11 55.69 -9.48 17.37
CA LEU A 11 54.59 -10.24 16.76
C LEU A 11 53.44 -9.26 16.43
N LEU A 12 53.33 -8.83 15.17
CA LEU A 12 52.19 -8.05 14.69
C LEU A 12 51.01 -9.02 14.52
N THR A 13 50.02 -8.92 15.40
CA THR A 13 48.69 -9.55 15.19
C THR A 13 47.92 -8.76 14.16
N VAL A 14 47.81 -9.31 12.95
CA VAL A 14 46.94 -8.76 11.91
C VAL A 14 45.49 -9.11 12.27
N ILE A 15 44.73 -8.13 12.76
CA ILE A 15 43.27 -8.25 12.90
C ILE A 15 42.68 -8.23 11.49
N SER A 16 42.30 -9.41 10.99
CA SER A 16 41.58 -9.58 9.74
C SER A 16 40.17 -8.99 9.92
N CYS A 17 39.97 -7.77 9.42
CA CYS A 17 38.64 -7.22 9.21
C CYS A 17 38.00 -7.94 8.01
N GLY A 18 37.05 -8.84 8.28
CA GLY A 18 36.28 -9.51 7.25
C GLY A 18 35.54 -8.48 6.35
N PRO A 19 35.28 -8.78 5.09
CA PRO A 19 34.65 -7.85 4.17
C PRO A 19 33.23 -7.54 4.67
N LYS A 20 32.96 -6.26 5.00
CA LYS A 20 31.63 -5.70 5.17
C LYS A 20 30.85 -6.01 3.90
N GLY A 21 29.73 -6.74 4.02
CA GLY A 21 28.87 -7.09 2.90
C GLY A 21 28.61 -5.83 2.06
N GLN A 22 29.10 -5.86 0.83
CA GLN A 22 28.76 -4.85 -0.17
C GLN A 22 27.25 -4.93 -0.36
N ARG A 23 26.51 -3.89 0.06
CA ARG A 23 25.17 -3.67 -0.44
C ARG A 23 25.30 -3.60 -1.95
N LYS A 24 24.70 -4.57 -2.67
CA LYS A 24 24.50 -4.48 -4.11
C LYS A 24 23.84 -3.12 -4.35
N ALA A 25 24.49 -2.25 -5.11
CA ALA A 25 23.85 -1.03 -5.59
C ALA A 25 22.64 -1.47 -6.40
N GLU A 26 21.44 -1.07 -5.97
CA GLU A 26 20.23 -1.26 -6.76
C GLU A 26 20.44 -0.59 -8.11
N GLN A 27 20.36 -1.38 -9.17
CA GLN A 27 20.42 -0.83 -10.52
C GLN A 27 19.21 0.07 -10.74
N PRO A 28 19.34 1.21 -11.43
CA PRO A 28 18.20 2.06 -11.75
C PRO A 28 17.19 1.27 -12.56
N VAL A 29 15.99 1.06 -12.00
CA VAL A 29 14.89 0.37 -12.66
C VAL A 29 14.46 1.20 -13.87
N ASN A 30 14.27 0.55 -15.01
CA ASN A 30 13.73 1.20 -16.22
C ASN A 30 12.34 1.78 -15.89
N PRO A 31 12.05 3.07 -16.18
CA PRO A 31 10.77 3.69 -15.86
C PRO A 31 9.54 2.94 -16.42
N ALA A 32 9.66 2.33 -17.60
CA ALA A 32 8.58 1.53 -18.21
C ALA A 32 8.35 0.21 -17.43
N GLU A 33 9.40 -0.44 -16.97
CA GLU A 33 9.33 -1.64 -16.15
C GLU A 33 8.74 -1.32 -14.76
N TYR A 34 9.15 -0.21 -14.16
CA TYR A 34 8.58 0.26 -12.89
C TYR A 34 7.07 0.52 -13.01
N GLN A 35 6.61 1.13 -14.11
CA GLN A 35 5.18 1.39 -14.35
C GLN A 35 4.39 0.09 -14.54
N SER A 36 4.93 -0.90 -15.29
CA SER A 36 4.25 -2.18 -15.47
C SER A 36 4.13 -2.97 -14.17
N VAL A 37 5.19 -3.03 -13.37
CA VAL A 37 5.19 -3.70 -12.05
C VAL A 37 4.19 -3.03 -11.09
N ASN A 38 4.12 -1.71 -11.07
CA ASN A 38 3.14 -1.00 -10.25
C ASN A 38 1.70 -1.28 -10.68
N GLN A 39 1.44 -1.37 -11.99
CA GLN A 39 0.13 -1.68 -12.52
C GLN A 39 -0.30 -3.11 -12.18
N ASP A 40 0.60 -4.09 -12.31
CA ASP A 40 0.35 -5.49 -11.93
C ASP A 40 0.10 -5.61 -10.42
N ASN A 41 0.87 -4.91 -9.60
CA ASN A 41 0.71 -4.84 -8.16
C ASN A 41 -0.66 -4.28 -7.76
N MET A 42 -1.05 -3.18 -8.37
CA MET A 42 -2.33 -2.52 -8.13
C MET A 42 -3.51 -3.41 -8.56
N GLN A 43 -3.38 -4.06 -9.73
CA GLN A 43 -4.37 -5.02 -10.23
C GLN A 43 -4.55 -6.18 -9.25
N ARG A 44 -3.46 -6.75 -8.73
CA ARG A 44 -3.51 -7.84 -7.74
C ARG A 44 -4.25 -7.44 -6.47
N VAL A 45 -4.00 -6.24 -5.97
CA VAL A 45 -4.70 -5.71 -4.79
C VAL A 45 -6.19 -5.50 -5.09
N ARG A 46 -6.51 -4.89 -6.23
CA ARG A 46 -7.90 -4.67 -6.67
C ARG A 46 -8.66 -6.00 -6.78
N ASP A 47 -8.06 -7.01 -7.41
CA ASP A 47 -8.69 -8.32 -7.60
C ASP A 47 -8.92 -9.04 -6.27
N PHE A 48 -8.00 -8.90 -5.30
CA PHE A 48 -8.22 -9.42 -3.95
C PHE A 48 -9.43 -8.77 -3.27
N LEU A 49 -9.55 -7.43 -3.34
CA LEU A 49 -10.68 -6.69 -2.77
C LEU A 49 -12.01 -7.08 -3.43
N HIS A 50 -12.02 -7.28 -4.75
CA HIS A 50 -13.19 -7.76 -5.48
C HIS A 50 -13.56 -9.20 -5.12
N LYS A 51 -12.58 -10.10 -4.98
CA LYS A 51 -12.79 -11.49 -4.58
C LYS A 51 -13.47 -11.60 -3.22
N THR A 52 -13.09 -10.75 -2.27
CA THR A 52 -13.71 -10.75 -0.93
C THR A 52 -15.08 -10.07 -0.89
N GLY A 53 -15.43 -9.29 -1.90
CA GLY A 53 -16.68 -8.53 -2.02
C GLY A 53 -16.78 -7.32 -1.10
N TYR A 54 -16.31 -7.45 0.15
CA TYR A 54 -16.23 -6.38 1.14
C TYR A 54 -14.87 -6.37 1.82
N TYR A 55 -14.42 -5.18 2.18
CA TYR A 55 -13.24 -4.96 3.00
C TYR A 55 -13.54 -3.93 4.08
N PHE A 56 -12.70 -3.86 5.10
CA PHE A 56 -12.84 -2.90 6.19
C PHE A 56 -11.85 -1.77 6.02
N LEU A 57 -12.37 -0.54 6.02
CA LEU A 57 -11.59 0.68 6.02
C LEU A 57 -11.53 1.24 7.44
N ALA A 58 -10.33 1.44 7.96
CA ALA A 58 -10.08 2.11 9.23
C ALA A 58 -9.60 3.54 8.99
N THR A 59 -10.16 4.47 9.76
CA THR A 59 -9.79 5.89 9.86
C THR A 59 -9.66 6.26 11.33
N VAL A 60 -9.35 7.53 11.62
CA VAL A 60 -9.27 8.05 12.98
C VAL A 60 -10.21 9.24 13.11
N ASP A 61 -10.97 9.30 14.21
CA ASP A 61 -11.77 10.45 14.61
C ASP A 61 -11.16 11.02 15.90
N GLY A 62 -10.38 12.09 15.77
CA GLY A 62 -9.53 12.55 16.87
C GLY A 62 -8.46 11.51 17.20
N ASP A 63 -8.59 10.85 18.35
CA ASP A 63 -7.75 9.74 18.82
C ASP A 63 -8.46 8.36 18.74
N GLN A 64 -9.77 8.35 18.39
CA GLN A 64 -10.58 7.14 18.32
C GLN A 64 -10.44 6.46 16.95
N PRO A 65 -9.94 5.21 16.88
CA PRO A 65 -10.00 4.41 15.66
C PRO A 65 -11.45 4.06 15.29
N GLU A 66 -11.77 4.24 14.01
CA GLU A 66 -13.07 3.94 13.43
C GLU A 66 -12.93 2.95 12.29
N VAL A 67 -13.85 1.97 12.19
CA VAL A 67 -13.84 0.94 11.13
C VAL A 67 -15.23 0.72 10.56
N ARG A 68 -15.32 0.52 9.24
CA ARG A 68 -16.58 0.22 8.54
C ARG A 68 -16.35 -0.56 7.26
N PRO A 69 -17.36 -1.31 6.77
CA PRO A 69 -17.25 -2.00 5.49
C PRO A 69 -17.27 -1.03 4.31
N PHE A 70 -16.49 -1.39 3.28
CA PHE A 70 -16.46 -0.79 1.95
C PHE A 70 -16.57 -1.90 0.90
N GLY A 71 -17.04 -1.57 -0.32
CA GLY A 71 -17.21 -2.56 -1.38
C GLY A 71 -16.73 -2.11 -2.76
N THR A 72 -16.17 -0.91 -2.89
CA THR A 72 -15.69 -0.38 -4.18
C THR A 72 -14.17 -0.31 -4.22
N ALA A 73 -13.57 -0.81 -5.30
CA ALA A 73 -12.14 -0.71 -5.54
C ALA A 73 -11.89 -0.80 -7.04
N GLU A 74 -11.63 0.34 -7.72
CA GLU A 74 -11.49 0.39 -9.16
C GLU A 74 -10.18 1.06 -9.58
N ILE A 75 -9.56 0.53 -10.63
CA ILE A 75 -8.40 1.17 -11.25
C ILE A 75 -8.91 2.11 -12.34
N ILE A 76 -8.70 3.41 -12.14
CA ILE A 76 -9.07 4.46 -13.09
C ILE A 76 -7.80 5.26 -13.39
N GLU A 77 -7.46 5.45 -14.65
CA GLU A 77 -6.27 6.20 -15.08
C GLU A 77 -4.99 5.79 -14.33
N GLY A 78 -4.81 4.49 -14.09
CA GLY A 78 -3.60 3.95 -13.44
C GLY A 78 -3.50 4.23 -11.94
N LYS A 79 -4.61 4.53 -11.25
CA LYS A 79 -4.69 4.67 -9.80
C LYS A 79 -5.81 3.81 -9.23
N LEU A 80 -5.62 3.26 -8.05
CA LEU A 80 -6.65 2.50 -7.33
C LEU A 80 -7.52 3.46 -6.51
N TYR A 81 -8.81 3.46 -6.81
CA TYR A 81 -9.81 4.32 -6.19
C TYR A 81 -10.78 3.54 -5.32
N ILE A 82 -11.27 4.21 -4.27
CA ILE A 82 -12.42 3.81 -3.46
C ILE A 82 -13.43 4.96 -3.41
N GLN A 83 -14.70 4.65 -3.05
CA GLN A 83 -15.78 5.64 -3.04
C GLN A 83 -16.49 5.69 -1.69
N THR A 84 -16.95 6.90 -1.33
CA THR A 84 -17.89 7.15 -0.24
C THR A 84 -18.78 8.37 -0.56
N GLY A 85 -19.46 8.93 0.43
CA GLY A 85 -20.22 10.18 0.29
C GLY A 85 -19.72 11.24 1.26
N HIS A 86 -19.66 12.50 0.84
CA HIS A 86 -19.21 13.64 1.64
C HIS A 86 -20.01 13.81 2.95
N VAL A 87 -21.31 13.46 2.92
CA VAL A 87 -22.17 13.56 4.12
C VAL A 87 -21.81 12.56 5.21
N LYS A 88 -21.05 11.50 4.88
CA LYS A 88 -20.66 10.45 5.84
C LYS A 88 -19.51 10.91 6.73
N ASN A 89 -19.51 10.47 7.99
CA ASN A 89 -18.43 10.79 8.93
C ASN A 89 -17.05 10.34 8.43
N VAL A 90 -16.97 9.22 7.71
CA VAL A 90 -15.71 8.75 7.12
C VAL A 90 -15.07 9.78 6.19
N ALA A 91 -15.84 10.52 5.40
CA ALA A 91 -15.29 11.58 4.54
C ALA A 91 -14.71 12.73 5.37
N LYS A 92 -15.36 13.10 6.47
CA LYS A 92 -14.87 14.12 7.41
C LYS A 92 -13.58 13.66 8.11
N GLN A 93 -13.52 12.39 8.51
CA GLN A 93 -12.34 11.78 9.13
C GLN A 93 -11.16 11.76 8.16
N ILE A 94 -11.39 11.38 6.88
CA ILE A 94 -10.36 11.40 5.82
C ILE A 94 -9.86 12.83 5.58
N ALA A 95 -10.74 13.82 5.56
CA ALA A 95 -10.36 15.22 5.40
C ALA A 95 -9.48 15.73 6.56
N ALA A 96 -9.74 15.28 7.79
CA ALA A 96 -8.95 15.62 8.97
C ALA A 96 -7.63 14.83 9.04
N ASN A 97 -7.66 13.54 8.69
CA ASN A 97 -6.49 12.65 8.66
C ASN A 97 -6.63 11.66 7.50
N PRO A 98 -5.91 11.89 6.37
CA PRO A 98 -6.05 11.05 5.18
C PRO A 98 -5.35 9.69 5.28
N LYS A 99 -4.64 9.40 6.35
CA LYS A 99 -3.98 8.10 6.57
C LYS A 99 -5.01 7.05 6.96
N VAL A 100 -5.02 5.96 6.21
CA VAL A 100 -5.98 4.88 6.41
C VAL A 100 -5.30 3.52 6.47
N ALA A 101 -6.03 2.55 7.03
CA ALA A 101 -5.71 1.14 6.89
C ALA A 101 -6.92 0.40 6.30
N ILE A 102 -6.64 -0.55 5.41
CA ILE A 102 -7.63 -1.45 4.83
C ILE A 102 -7.29 -2.88 5.24
N CYS A 103 -8.33 -3.69 5.53
CA CYS A 103 -8.19 -5.11 5.79
C CYS A 103 -9.30 -5.87 5.05
N ALA A 104 -8.92 -6.93 4.33
CA ALA A 104 -9.83 -7.87 3.71
C ALA A 104 -9.40 -9.30 4.02
N PHE A 105 -10.35 -10.22 4.18
CA PHE A 105 -10.09 -11.62 4.47
C PHE A 105 -10.76 -12.52 3.43
N ASP A 106 -9.94 -13.29 2.72
CA ASP A 106 -10.39 -14.36 1.85
C ASP A 106 -10.50 -15.65 2.65
N LYS A 107 -11.74 -15.98 3.03
CA LYS A 107 -12.03 -17.17 3.83
C LYS A 107 -11.69 -18.48 3.10
N GLU A 108 -11.89 -18.52 1.78
CA GLU A 108 -11.67 -19.73 0.98
C GLU A 108 -10.19 -20.00 0.77
N GLY A 109 -9.40 -18.96 0.48
CA GLY A 109 -7.96 -19.05 0.31
C GLY A 109 -7.18 -19.06 1.63
N GLY A 110 -7.80 -18.71 2.76
CA GLY A 110 -7.11 -18.58 4.04
C GLY A 110 -6.08 -17.45 4.06
N GLU A 111 -6.31 -16.42 3.22
CA GLU A 111 -5.43 -15.28 3.04
C GLU A 111 -6.07 -13.99 3.57
N TRP A 112 -5.23 -13.04 3.96
CA TRP A 112 -5.71 -11.67 4.27
C TRP A 112 -4.82 -10.62 3.66
N LEU A 113 -5.48 -9.59 3.13
CA LEU A 113 -4.86 -8.38 2.62
C LEU A 113 -4.90 -7.30 3.69
N ARG A 114 -3.78 -6.60 3.89
CA ARG A 114 -3.72 -5.35 4.65
C ARG A 114 -3.06 -4.28 3.79
N ILE A 115 -3.63 -3.07 3.80
CA ILE A 115 -3.10 -1.92 3.07
C ILE A 115 -2.95 -0.76 4.05
N LYS A 116 -1.85 -0.03 3.96
CA LYS A 116 -1.69 1.30 4.54
C LYS A 116 -1.49 2.28 3.39
N ALA A 117 -2.27 3.36 3.40
CA ALA A 117 -2.21 4.36 2.32
C ALA A 117 -2.58 5.74 2.85
N THR A 118 -2.31 6.75 2.02
CA THR A 118 -2.88 8.09 2.15
C THR A 118 -3.97 8.25 1.11
N LEU A 119 -5.19 8.58 1.51
CA LEU A 119 -6.29 8.86 0.59
C LEU A 119 -6.19 10.28 0.08
N VAL A 120 -6.30 10.44 -1.24
CA VAL A 120 -6.35 11.73 -1.90
C VAL A 120 -7.63 11.82 -2.70
N GLU A 121 -8.44 12.84 -2.41
CA GLU A 121 -9.70 13.07 -3.13
C GLU A 121 -9.43 13.49 -4.58
N ASP A 122 -10.20 12.94 -5.50
CA ASP A 122 -10.26 13.37 -6.89
C ASP A 122 -11.64 13.98 -7.16
N PRO A 123 -11.73 15.32 -7.31
CA PRO A 123 -13.01 15.99 -7.46
C PRO A 123 -13.58 15.90 -8.88
N ARG A 124 -12.85 15.34 -9.84
CA ARG A 124 -13.23 15.31 -11.26
C ARG A 124 -14.49 14.47 -11.49
N VAL A 125 -15.41 15.04 -12.25
CA VAL A 125 -16.70 14.41 -12.61
C VAL A 125 -16.47 13.12 -13.42
N GLU A 126 -15.49 13.11 -14.29
CA GLU A 126 -15.14 11.97 -15.15
C GLU A 126 -14.71 10.75 -14.31
N VAL A 127 -13.97 10.97 -13.23
CA VAL A 127 -13.52 9.90 -12.31
C VAL A 127 -14.69 9.39 -11.48
N LYS A 128 -15.54 10.29 -10.97
CA LYS A 128 -16.78 9.91 -10.25
C LYS A 128 -17.70 9.07 -11.15
N LYS A 129 -17.87 9.53 -12.40
CA LYS A 129 -18.66 8.80 -13.40
C LYS A 129 -18.09 7.42 -13.68
N ALA A 130 -16.77 7.29 -13.91
CA ALA A 130 -16.11 6.02 -14.16
C ALA A 130 -16.28 5.05 -12.97
N MET A 131 -16.16 5.54 -11.73
CA MET A 131 -16.41 4.74 -10.51
C MET A 131 -17.85 4.23 -10.46
N LEU A 132 -18.84 5.08 -10.74
CA LEU A 132 -20.25 4.71 -10.72
C LEU A 132 -20.64 3.80 -11.90
N ASP A 133 -20.04 3.95 -13.06
CA ASP A 133 -20.25 3.05 -14.21
C ASP A 133 -19.72 1.64 -13.93
N ALA A 134 -18.56 1.54 -13.24
CA ALA A 134 -18.02 0.27 -12.77
C ALA A 134 -18.85 -0.36 -11.64
N ASN A 135 -19.63 0.44 -10.90
CA ASN A 135 -20.44 0.02 -9.77
C ASN A 135 -21.92 0.48 -9.92
N PRO A 136 -22.66 -0.02 -10.92
CA PRO A 136 -23.98 0.52 -11.30
C PRO A 136 -25.04 0.43 -10.19
N GLY A 137 -24.88 -0.49 -9.24
CA GLY A 137 -25.77 -0.59 -8.08
C GLY A 137 -25.72 0.63 -7.16
N LEU A 138 -24.68 1.46 -7.25
CA LEU A 138 -24.56 2.67 -6.46
C LEU A 138 -25.31 3.86 -7.06
N ARG A 139 -25.71 3.81 -8.34
CA ARG A 139 -26.41 4.92 -9.01
C ARG A 139 -27.78 5.24 -8.44
N SER A 140 -28.36 4.35 -7.61
CA SER A 140 -29.57 4.66 -6.86
C SER A 140 -29.33 5.60 -5.67
N MET A 141 -28.08 5.77 -5.23
CA MET A 141 -27.69 6.56 -4.05
C MET A 141 -26.74 7.71 -4.38
N TYR A 142 -26.07 7.66 -5.53
CA TYR A 142 -25.00 8.57 -5.93
C TYR A 142 -25.10 8.97 -7.40
N ASP A 143 -24.72 10.19 -7.67
CA ASP A 143 -24.57 10.75 -9.03
C ASP A 143 -23.26 11.55 -9.09
N GLU A 144 -22.61 11.56 -10.23
CA GLU A 144 -21.32 12.26 -10.41
C GLU A 144 -21.42 13.78 -10.19
N ASN A 145 -22.62 14.36 -10.25
CA ASN A 145 -22.90 15.79 -10.09
C ASN A 145 -23.67 16.12 -8.80
N ASP A 146 -23.94 15.14 -7.93
CA ASP A 146 -24.78 15.31 -6.72
C ASP A 146 -24.12 16.11 -5.60
N GLY A 147 -22.85 16.48 -5.74
CA GLY A 147 -22.06 17.15 -4.69
C GLY A 147 -21.74 16.25 -3.48
N ASN A 148 -22.30 15.03 -3.43
CA ASN A 148 -22.11 14.08 -2.35
C ASN A 148 -21.11 12.97 -2.70
N THR A 149 -21.06 12.54 -3.97
CA THR A 149 -20.15 11.48 -4.42
C THR A 149 -18.70 11.90 -4.22
N ALA A 150 -17.97 11.18 -3.38
CA ALA A 150 -16.57 11.39 -3.07
C ALA A 150 -15.74 10.17 -3.48
N VAL A 151 -14.76 10.35 -4.34
CA VAL A 151 -13.82 9.32 -4.77
C VAL A 151 -12.41 9.67 -4.34
N TYR A 152 -11.68 8.68 -3.86
CA TYR A 152 -10.32 8.86 -3.33
C TYR A 152 -9.40 7.81 -3.94
N PHE A 153 -8.21 8.23 -4.41
CA PHE A 153 -7.20 7.26 -4.77
C PHE A 153 -6.24 6.99 -3.61
N LEU A 154 -5.72 5.76 -3.58
CA LEU A 154 -4.71 5.33 -2.63
C LEU A 154 -3.34 5.82 -3.10
N LYS A 155 -2.74 6.72 -2.35
CA LYS A 155 -1.39 7.24 -2.58
C LYS A 155 -0.41 6.56 -1.63
N ASP A 156 0.81 6.26 -2.13
CA ASP A 156 1.90 5.67 -1.36
C ASP A 156 1.47 4.37 -0.66
N ALA A 157 0.69 3.55 -1.37
CA ALA A 157 0.08 2.35 -0.81
C ALA A 157 1.11 1.26 -0.56
N LYS A 158 1.11 0.73 0.66
CA LYS A 158 1.88 -0.44 1.08
C LYS A 158 0.90 -1.53 1.48
N ALA A 159 0.89 -2.61 0.73
CA ALA A 159 0.01 -3.74 0.96
C ALA A 159 0.80 -5.00 1.33
N THR A 160 0.19 -5.87 2.11
CA THR A 160 0.68 -7.22 2.39
C THR A 160 -0.44 -8.22 2.18
N ILE A 161 -0.14 -9.31 1.47
CA ILE A 161 -0.98 -10.51 1.43
C ILE A 161 -0.29 -11.56 2.28
N SER A 162 -0.96 -12.05 3.31
CA SER A 162 -0.44 -13.01 4.26
C SER A 162 -1.38 -14.20 4.38
N SER A 163 -0.84 -15.36 4.78
CA SER A 163 -1.60 -16.56 5.07
C SER A 163 -0.95 -17.35 6.22
N PHE A 164 -1.59 -18.44 6.64
CA PHE A 164 -1.01 -19.40 7.59
C PHE A 164 -0.11 -20.44 6.92
N THR A 165 -0.07 -20.48 5.58
CA THR A 165 0.55 -21.57 4.81
C THR A 165 1.69 -21.14 3.90
N HIS A 166 1.87 -19.84 3.66
CA HIS A 166 2.95 -19.30 2.83
C HIS A 166 3.49 -17.98 3.40
N ASP A 167 4.65 -17.58 2.92
CA ASP A 167 5.30 -16.32 3.29
C ASP A 167 4.45 -15.11 2.87
N THR A 168 4.58 -14.02 3.65
CA THR A 168 3.91 -12.76 3.35
C THR A 168 4.48 -12.15 2.06
N ILE A 169 3.57 -11.73 1.18
CA ILE A 169 3.90 -11.03 -0.06
C ILE A 169 3.74 -9.53 0.19
N GLU A 170 4.80 -8.77 -0.05
CA GLU A 170 4.77 -7.30 0.04
C GLU A 170 4.53 -6.68 -1.33
N ILE A 171 3.64 -5.69 -1.38
CA ILE A 171 3.20 -5.00 -2.59
C ILE A 171 3.22 -3.50 -2.32
N ASN A 172 3.87 -2.73 -3.20
CA ASN A 172 3.88 -1.26 -3.13
C ASN A 172 3.39 -0.70 -4.47
N PHE A 173 2.58 0.36 -4.44
CA PHE A 173 2.11 1.07 -5.63
C PHE A 173 1.66 2.50 -5.30
#